data_3500d91623b193a04ebbe87b219cf78f
#
_entry.id   3500d91623b193a04ebbe87b219cf78f
#
_cell.length_a   1.000
_cell.length_b   1.000
_cell.length_c   1.000
_cell.angle_alpha   90.00
_cell.angle_beta   90.00
_cell.angle_gamma   90.00
#
_symmetry.space_group_name_H-M   'P 1'
#
loop_
_entity.id
_entity.type
_entity.pdbx_description
1 polymer ?
#
loop_
_entity_poly.entity_id
_entity_poly.type
_entity_poly.pdbx_seq_one_letter_code
_entity_poly.pdbx_strand_id
1 'polypeptide(L)'
;MALLPAIHFSLALAVVAPTFTHDIAPIVFRSCAPCHHTGGAGPFPLLTYQDVKTHARQIATVTHSHFMPPWLPEPGYGDFEGDRRLTAHEIQTIQDWVAHDAPEGPRGELPPPPSFVEGWQLGKPDLVVIAPRPFIAPASGPDCFWNFVLSPKIDSRRYVRAIEIRIANPRLLHHANLVIDRTGMLTQRKDGFPGMELALERSVFDLDGHFLFWKPGSVPYSEPDGFSWALNPGNNLVLNAHIQPSGKEEKVQPSVGLYFTDRRPTHFPLLIQLEHDGALDIPAGRSDFAVSDDFRLPLAVDVLAVYPHAHYLGKLLEAYATLPDGSRKWLIRIPDWNLNWQAIYRYRKPLFLPKGSLVSMRYHYDNSAANPRNPNRPPKPVHAGNEASDEMGHLWLQLLPRAAGDHRRELAEAWMRHRVEKYPDDFSSNLQFGALALSRLDAAGAASALAVAVRTKPEDPIAHNLYGSALQTLGRFPEALAQFQIAVRLKGDFVNARYNLARALIKAGRLDEAIENLRAVVAAYPNDAAAQGYLAQALALRARQR
;
A
#
# COMPACT_ATOMS: atom_id res chain seq x y z
N MET A 1 -59.40 46.04 45.70
CA MET A 1 -58.67 45.53 44.52
C MET A 1 -57.74 44.45 45.03
N ALA A 2 -58.09 43.19 44.83
CA ALA A 2 -57.30 42.09 45.24
C ALA A 2 -56.49 41.55 44.00
N LEU A 3 -55.17 41.64 44.10
CA LEU A 3 -54.26 41.08 43.10
C LEU A 3 -54.20 39.54 43.27
N LEU A 4 -54.63 38.80 42.24
CA LEU A 4 -54.46 37.39 42.11
C LEU A 4 -53.01 37.11 41.65
N PRO A 5 -52.28 36.14 42.24
CA PRO A 5 -50.96 35.74 41.76
C PRO A 5 -51.09 34.92 40.48
N ALA A 6 -50.35 35.28 39.45
CA ALA A 6 -50.17 34.53 38.21
C ALA A 6 -49.32 33.27 38.50
N ILE A 7 -49.92 32.08 38.42
CA ILE A 7 -49.23 30.82 38.50
C ILE A 7 -48.61 30.53 37.12
N HIS A 8 -47.27 30.63 37.03
CA HIS A 8 -46.51 30.19 35.86
C HIS A 8 -46.37 28.69 35.88
N PHE A 9 -47.15 27.97 35.05
CA PHE A 9 -46.91 26.57 34.73
C PHE A 9 -45.73 26.49 33.75
N SER A 10 -44.53 26.17 34.26
CA SER A 10 -43.42 25.69 33.41
C SER A 10 -43.78 24.28 32.95
N LEU A 11 -44.19 24.11 31.70
CA LEU A 11 -44.20 22.82 31.05
C LEU A 11 -42.75 22.36 30.90
N ALA A 12 -42.29 21.54 31.81
CA ALA A 12 -41.07 20.74 31.57
C ALA A 12 -41.44 19.70 30.49
N LEU A 13 -40.99 19.92 29.26
CA LEU A 13 -40.95 18.89 28.25
C LEU A 13 -40.15 17.70 28.84
N ALA A 14 -40.84 16.62 29.16
CA ALA A 14 -40.19 15.39 29.56
C ALA A 14 -39.32 14.94 28.38
N VAL A 15 -38.01 15.07 28.49
CA VAL A 15 -37.06 14.50 27.51
C VAL A 15 -37.25 12.98 27.62
N VAL A 16 -37.83 12.37 26.59
CA VAL A 16 -37.96 10.92 26.51
C VAL A 16 -36.55 10.33 26.43
N ALA A 17 -36.20 9.48 27.39
CA ALA A 17 -34.88 8.84 27.39
C ALA A 17 -34.68 7.99 26.12
N PRO A 18 -33.53 8.06 25.48
CA PRO A 18 -33.25 7.21 24.33
C PRO A 18 -33.36 5.73 24.67
N THR A 19 -33.82 4.91 23.71
CA THR A 19 -33.95 3.46 23.87
C THR A 19 -33.04 2.72 22.89
N PHE A 20 -32.69 1.48 23.23
CA PHE A 20 -31.86 0.66 22.33
C PHE A 20 -32.55 0.44 20.97
N THR A 21 -33.81 0.03 20.99
CA THR A 21 -34.53 -0.37 19.77
C THR A 21 -34.71 0.77 18.78
N HIS A 22 -35.03 1.97 19.25
CA HIS A 22 -35.32 3.12 18.40
C HIS A 22 -34.07 3.92 18.07
N ASP A 23 -33.20 4.23 19.07
CA ASP A 23 -32.15 5.24 18.93
C ASP A 23 -30.76 4.61 18.78
N ILE A 24 -30.45 3.54 19.52
CA ILE A 24 -29.09 3.02 19.62
C ILE A 24 -28.80 1.93 18.58
N ALA A 25 -29.72 1.01 18.33
CA ALA A 25 -29.53 -0.08 17.37
C ALA A 25 -29.22 0.43 15.96
N PRO A 26 -29.87 1.48 15.41
CA PRO A 26 -29.51 2.04 14.11
C PRO A 26 -28.06 2.54 14.06
N ILE A 27 -27.58 3.19 15.13
CA ILE A 27 -26.20 3.70 15.24
C ILE A 27 -25.22 2.52 15.29
N VAL A 28 -25.46 1.57 16.18
CA VAL A 28 -24.59 0.42 16.42
C VAL A 28 -24.52 -0.47 15.19
N PHE A 29 -25.65 -0.78 14.56
CA PHE A 29 -25.72 -1.65 13.39
C PHE A 29 -25.01 -1.05 12.17
N ARG A 30 -25.09 0.27 11.98
CA ARG A 30 -24.39 0.98 10.90
C ARG A 30 -22.90 1.12 11.17
N SER A 31 -22.51 1.54 12.38
CA SER A 31 -21.15 2.05 12.65
C SER A 31 -20.26 1.10 13.45
N CYS A 32 -20.81 0.16 14.21
CA CYS A 32 -20.06 -0.75 15.08
C CYS A 32 -20.11 -2.20 14.59
N ALA A 33 -21.29 -2.70 14.24
CA ALA A 33 -21.52 -4.10 13.86
C ALA A 33 -20.66 -4.57 12.67
N PRO A 34 -20.27 -3.74 11.67
CA PRO A 34 -19.36 -4.18 10.58
C PRO A 34 -18.04 -4.76 11.05
N CYS A 35 -17.57 -4.41 12.25
CA CYS A 35 -16.40 -5.02 12.87
C CYS A 35 -16.77 -5.90 14.08
N HIS A 36 -17.82 -5.54 14.80
CA HIS A 36 -18.29 -6.20 16.03
C HIS A 36 -19.42 -7.21 15.75
N HIS A 37 -19.06 -8.29 15.05
CA HIS A 37 -19.94 -9.45 14.82
C HIS A 37 -19.17 -10.75 14.97
N THR A 38 -19.84 -11.89 15.02
CA THR A 38 -19.19 -13.20 15.08
C THR A 38 -18.30 -13.42 13.87
N GLY A 39 -17.01 -13.69 14.10
CA GLY A 39 -15.99 -13.81 13.04
C GLY A 39 -15.46 -12.47 12.51
N GLY A 40 -15.95 -11.33 13.03
CA GLY A 40 -15.42 -10.00 12.72
C GLY A 40 -14.10 -9.67 13.44
N ALA A 41 -13.55 -8.48 13.16
CA ALA A 41 -12.30 -8.02 13.76
C ALA A 41 -12.46 -7.56 15.22
N GLY A 42 -13.66 -7.15 15.62
CA GLY A 42 -13.94 -6.70 16.98
C GLY A 42 -13.82 -7.83 18.01
N PRO A 43 -13.45 -7.53 19.26
CA PRO A 43 -13.21 -8.53 20.29
C PRO A 43 -14.51 -9.23 20.79
N PHE A 44 -15.67 -8.64 20.52
CA PHE A 44 -16.99 -9.13 20.91
C PHE A 44 -18.04 -8.65 19.91
N PRO A 45 -19.19 -9.36 19.76
CA PRO A 45 -20.28 -8.92 18.91
C PRO A 45 -21.08 -7.77 19.55
N LEU A 46 -21.75 -6.95 18.71
CA LEU A 46 -22.69 -5.90 19.10
C LEU A 46 -23.96 -5.99 18.22
N LEU A 47 -24.63 -7.14 18.26
CA LEU A 47 -25.77 -7.45 17.39
C LEU A 47 -27.10 -7.54 18.12
N THR A 48 -27.06 -7.70 19.44
CA THR A 48 -28.24 -7.80 20.29
C THR A 48 -28.24 -6.71 21.36
N TYR A 49 -29.44 -6.46 21.92
CA TYR A 49 -29.56 -5.56 23.09
C TYR A 49 -28.60 -5.98 24.22
N GLN A 50 -28.56 -7.28 24.53
CA GLN A 50 -27.72 -7.79 25.60
C GLN A 50 -26.25 -7.58 25.35
N ASP A 51 -25.76 -7.77 24.09
CA ASP A 51 -24.38 -7.49 23.72
C ASP A 51 -24.03 -6.01 23.98
N VAL A 52 -24.88 -5.11 23.47
CA VAL A 52 -24.64 -3.67 23.54
C VAL A 52 -24.78 -3.16 24.98
N LYS A 53 -25.77 -3.64 25.75
CA LYS A 53 -25.96 -3.27 27.15
C LYS A 53 -24.80 -3.72 28.04
N THR A 54 -24.25 -4.91 27.81
CA THR A 54 -23.08 -5.42 28.55
C THR A 54 -21.88 -4.50 28.41
N HIS A 55 -21.72 -3.85 27.24
CA HIS A 55 -20.63 -2.95 26.92
C HIS A 55 -21.00 -1.46 26.93
N ALA A 56 -22.20 -1.10 27.42
CA ALA A 56 -22.76 0.24 27.28
C ALA A 56 -21.81 1.35 27.79
N ARG A 57 -21.26 1.22 28.99
CA ARG A 57 -20.32 2.20 29.56
C ARG A 57 -19.03 2.31 28.74
N GLN A 58 -18.50 1.18 28.26
CA GLN A 58 -17.32 1.16 27.40
C GLN A 58 -17.61 1.87 26.06
N ILE A 59 -18.77 1.57 25.44
CA ILE A 59 -19.21 2.21 24.19
C ILE A 59 -19.31 3.72 24.39
N ALA A 60 -19.95 4.20 25.47
CA ALA A 60 -20.04 5.62 25.77
C ALA A 60 -18.64 6.27 25.90
N THR A 61 -17.72 5.63 26.63
CA THR A 61 -16.35 6.16 26.80
C THR A 61 -15.60 6.25 25.49
N VAL A 62 -15.58 5.17 24.68
CA VAL A 62 -14.78 5.13 23.44
C VAL A 62 -15.37 5.97 22.29
N THR A 63 -16.70 6.19 22.29
CA THR A 63 -17.34 7.08 21.32
C THR A 63 -17.17 8.56 21.70
N HIS A 64 -17.25 8.87 22.99
CA HIS A 64 -16.99 10.23 23.48
C HIS A 64 -15.55 10.68 23.21
N SER A 65 -14.57 9.79 23.38
CA SER A 65 -13.17 10.05 23.07
C SER A 65 -12.83 9.96 21.57
N HIS A 66 -13.79 9.70 20.71
CA HIS A 66 -13.58 9.43 19.26
C HIS A 66 -12.62 8.28 18.96
N PHE A 67 -12.36 7.40 19.93
CA PHE A 67 -11.55 6.20 19.71
C PHE A 67 -12.28 5.16 18.83
N MET A 68 -13.59 5.07 18.96
CA MET A 68 -14.48 4.23 18.14
C MET A 68 -15.67 5.05 17.62
N PRO A 69 -16.12 4.81 16.39
CA PRO A 69 -15.52 3.97 15.34
C PRO A 69 -14.17 4.51 14.85
N PRO A 70 -13.26 3.61 14.35
CA PRO A 70 -11.93 4.04 13.92
C PRO A 70 -12.01 4.81 12.61
N TRP A 71 -11.99 6.14 12.69
CA TRP A 71 -12.02 7.05 11.55
C TRP A 71 -11.24 8.32 11.87
N LEU A 72 -10.10 8.51 11.21
CA LEU A 72 -9.15 9.57 11.54
C LEU A 72 -9.32 10.89 10.78
N PRO A 73 -9.78 10.92 9.49
CA PRO A 73 -9.86 12.16 8.74
C PRO A 73 -10.84 13.15 9.35
N GLU A 74 -10.47 14.42 9.39
CA GLU A 74 -11.32 15.50 9.86
C GLU A 74 -12.45 15.81 8.85
N PRO A 75 -13.66 16.14 9.30
CA PRO A 75 -14.76 16.56 8.43
C PRO A 75 -14.39 17.76 7.56
N GLY A 76 -14.76 17.73 6.27
CA GLY A 76 -14.48 18.81 5.32
C GLY A 76 -13.12 18.75 4.63
N TYR A 77 -12.24 17.81 5.01
CA TYR A 77 -10.91 17.64 4.44
C TYR A 77 -10.79 16.38 3.57
N GLY A 78 -11.81 16.09 2.81
CA GLY A 78 -11.98 14.95 1.93
C GLY A 78 -13.37 14.33 2.09
N ASP A 79 -13.94 13.82 0.98
CA ASP A 79 -15.21 13.08 0.97
C ASP A 79 -14.90 11.62 0.61
N PHE A 80 -14.85 10.78 1.64
CA PHE A 80 -14.38 9.40 1.51
C PHE A 80 -15.51 8.39 1.60
N GLU A 81 -15.35 7.26 0.91
CA GLU A 81 -16.20 6.08 1.07
C GLU A 81 -16.05 5.47 2.47
N GLY A 82 -17.12 4.85 2.94
CA GLY A 82 -17.07 4.09 4.21
C GLY A 82 -16.88 4.96 5.45
N ASP A 83 -17.19 6.26 5.41
CA ASP A 83 -17.16 7.14 6.57
C ASP A 83 -18.08 6.60 7.67
N ARG A 84 -17.48 6.26 8.81
CA ARG A 84 -18.13 5.64 9.96
C ARG A 84 -18.23 6.57 11.16
N ARG A 85 -17.86 7.84 11.01
CA ARG A 85 -17.93 8.81 12.12
C ARG A 85 -19.33 8.87 12.68
N LEU A 86 -19.38 9.03 13.98
CA LEU A 86 -20.59 9.43 14.66
C LEU A 86 -20.71 10.95 14.65
N THR A 87 -21.93 11.42 14.47
CA THR A 87 -22.23 12.84 14.67
C THR A 87 -22.21 13.18 16.17
N ALA A 88 -22.04 14.46 16.50
CA ALA A 88 -22.13 14.91 17.90
C ALA A 88 -23.47 14.53 18.55
N HIS A 89 -24.57 14.56 17.78
CA HIS A 89 -25.87 14.14 18.24
C HIS A 89 -25.91 12.63 18.57
N GLU A 90 -25.36 11.77 17.73
CA GLU A 90 -25.32 10.32 17.98
C GLU A 90 -24.44 9.97 19.19
N ILE A 91 -23.32 10.68 19.37
CA ILE A 91 -22.49 10.52 20.55
C ILE A 91 -23.28 10.92 21.81
N GLN A 92 -23.98 12.06 21.77
CA GLN A 92 -24.80 12.51 22.89
C GLN A 92 -25.95 11.53 23.18
N THR A 93 -26.61 11.02 22.13
CA THR A 93 -27.67 10.00 22.28
C THR A 93 -27.15 8.75 23.00
N ILE A 94 -25.93 8.29 22.67
CA ILE A 94 -25.31 7.15 23.37
C ILE A 94 -25.03 7.50 24.84
N GLN A 95 -24.52 8.72 25.13
CA GLN A 95 -24.27 9.17 26.50
C GLN A 95 -25.56 9.19 27.33
N ASP A 96 -26.62 9.79 26.77
CA ASP A 96 -27.92 9.92 27.42
C ASP A 96 -28.57 8.55 27.66
N TRP A 97 -28.47 7.63 26.68
CA TRP A 97 -28.95 6.25 26.85
C TRP A 97 -28.28 5.54 28.02
N VAL A 98 -26.96 5.65 28.13
CA VAL A 98 -26.19 5.03 29.22
C VAL A 98 -26.51 5.69 30.57
N ALA A 99 -26.69 7.02 30.59
CA ALA A 99 -27.06 7.76 31.79
C ALA A 99 -28.46 7.37 32.35
N HIS A 100 -29.34 6.85 31.50
CA HIS A 100 -30.67 6.38 31.85
C HIS A 100 -30.76 4.83 32.01
N ASP A 101 -29.66 4.18 32.44
CA ASP A 101 -29.60 2.72 32.66
C ASP A 101 -29.80 1.86 31.41
N ALA A 102 -29.54 2.42 30.23
CA ALA A 102 -29.54 1.74 28.95
C ALA A 102 -30.83 0.92 28.68
N PRO A 103 -32.03 1.56 28.60
CA PRO A 103 -33.31 0.86 28.42
C PRO A 103 -33.42 0.19 27.03
N GLU A 104 -34.11 -0.96 26.96
CA GLU A 104 -34.29 -1.71 25.71
C GLU A 104 -35.22 -0.99 24.72
N GLY A 105 -36.37 -0.55 25.20
CA GLY A 105 -37.42 0.02 24.36
C GLY A 105 -38.38 -1.02 23.75
N PRO A 106 -39.39 -0.58 22.97
CA PRO A 106 -40.36 -1.48 22.36
C PRO A 106 -39.74 -2.35 21.27
N ARG A 107 -39.93 -3.67 21.34
CA ARG A 107 -39.36 -4.62 20.37
C ARG A 107 -39.80 -4.38 18.92
N GLY A 108 -40.98 -3.82 18.71
CA GLY A 108 -41.49 -3.50 17.37
C GLY A 108 -40.74 -2.38 16.64
N GLU A 109 -39.93 -1.62 17.35
CA GLU A 109 -39.11 -0.53 16.80
C GLU A 109 -37.67 -0.96 16.47
N LEU A 110 -37.29 -2.21 16.82
CA LEU A 110 -35.97 -2.72 16.54
C LEU A 110 -35.77 -2.92 15.03
N PRO A 111 -34.80 -2.25 14.41
CA PRO A 111 -34.47 -2.52 13.01
C PRO A 111 -33.92 -3.95 12.85
N PRO A 112 -34.05 -4.55 11.64
CA PRO A 112 -33.46 -5.86 11.37
C PRO A 112 -31.95 -5.80 11.59
N PRO A 113 -31.38 -6.80 12.32
CA PRO A 113 -29.93 -6.84 12.51
C PRO A 113 -29.22 -7.05 11.16
N PRO A 114 -28.02 -6.46 10.97
CA PRO A 114 -27.26 -6.67 9.76
C PRO A 114 -26.84 -8.13 9.63
N SER A 115 -26.88 -8.66 8.41
CA SER A 115 -26.35 -9.98 8.08
C SER A 115 -24.92 -9.88 7.58
N PHE A 116 -24.08 -10.82 7.98
CA PHE A 116 -22.69 -10.92 7.53
C PHE A 116 -22.47 -12.24 6.81
N VAL A 117 -21.76 -12.17 5.69
CA VAL A 117 -21.46 -13.36 4.88
C VAL A 117 -20.39 -14.19 5.60
N GLU A 118 -20.69 -15.45 5.85
CA GLU A 118 -19.68 -16.41 6.28
C GLU A 118 -18.82 -16.82 5.08
N GLY A 119 -17.49 -16.77 5.23
CA GLY A 119 -16.58 -17.13 4.16
C GLY A 119 -16.12 -15.93 3.32
N TRP A 120 -16.07 -16.10 2.00
CA TRP A 120 -15.62 -15.06 1.07
C TRP A 120 -16.68 -13.97 0.93
N GLN A 121 -16.34 -12.75 1.33
CA GLN A 121 -17.30 -11.62 1.38
C GLN A 121 -17.77 -11.18 -0.01
N LEU A 122 -16.93 -11.33 -1.02
CA LEU A 122 -17.26 -11.02 -2.42
C LEU A 122 -17.88 -12.22 -3.17
N GLY A 123 -18.30 -13.27 -2.44
CA GLY A 123 -18.77 -14.53 -2.99
C GLY A 123 -17.61 -15.48 -3.34
N LYS A 124 -17.88 -16.57 -4.06
CA LYS A 124 -16.85 -17.56 -4.41
C LYS A 124 -15.78 -16.96 -5.34
N PRO A 125 -14.49 -16.97 -4.96
CA PRO A 125 -13.41 -16.55 -5.85
C PRO A 125 -13.28 -17.45 -7.08
N ASP A 126 -12.80 -16.89 -8.19
CA ASP A 126 -12.45 -17.66 -9.39
C ASP A 126 -11.21 -18.53 -9.16
N LEU A 127 -10.27 -18.04 -8.34
CA LEU A 127 -9.06 -18.77 -7.95
C LEU A 127 -8.72 -18.48 -6.49
N VAL A 128 -8.44 -19.53 -5.72
CA VAL A 128 -7.91 -19.41 -4.35
C VAL A 128 -6.45 -19.85 -4.36
N VAL A 129 -5.56 -18.99 -3.91
CA VAL A 129 -4.13 -19.27 -3.76
C VAL A 129 -3.81 -19.32 -2.27
N ILE A 130 -3.31 -20.44 -1.80
CA ILE A 130 -2.97 -20.65 -0.39
C ILE A 130 -1.45 -20.61 -0.26
N ALA A 131 -0.92 -19.97 0.79
CA ALA A 131 0.51 -20.03 1.08
C ALA A 131 0.96 -21.49 1.22
N PRO A 132 2.01 -21.93 0.52
CA PRO A 132 2.40 -23.36 0.44
C PRO A 132 2.82 -23.90 1.80
N ARG A 133 3.36 -23.05 2.69
CA ARG A 133 3.73 -23.42 4.07
C ARG A 133 3.24 -22.36 5.06
N PRO A 134 2.82 -22.78 6.27
CA PRO A 134 2.52 -21.84 7.34
C PRO A 134 3.83 -21.25 7.90
N PHE A 135 3.74 -20.00 8.37
CA PHE A 135 4.71 -19.43 9.30
C PHE A 135 4.28 -19.73 10.73
N ILE A 136 5.21 -20.09 11.58
CA ILE A 136 4.95 -20.28 13.02
C ILE A 136 5.28 -18.97 13.72
N ALA A 137 4.24 -18.24 14.10
CA ALA A 137 4.39 -17.02 14.88
C ALA A 137 4.86 -17.38 16.29
N PRO A 138 5.93 -16.72 16.81
CA PRO A 138 6.43 -17.00 18.15
C PRO A 138 5.40 -16.60 19.22
N ALA A 139 5.48 -17.22 20.40
CA ALA A 139 4.62 -16.88 21.53
C ALA A 139 4.88 -15.47 22.08
N SER A 140 6.13 -15.01 22.01
CA SER A 140 6.58 -13.72 22.55
C SER A 140 7.77 -13.19 21.76
N GLY A 141 8.10 -11.92 21.95
CA GLY A 141 9.19 -11.24 21.27
C GLY A 141 8.70 -10.01 20.52
N PRO A 142 9.55 -9.37 19.72
CA PRO A 142 9.15 -8.25 18.88
C PRO A 142 8.20 -8.69 17.76
N ASP A 143 7.48 -7.73 17.21
CA ASP A 143 6.74 -7.90 15.98
C ASP A 143 7.66 -8.39 14.85
N CYS A 144 7.14 -9.20 13.94
CA CYS A 144 7.93 -9.71 12.83
C CYS A 144 7.22 -9.53 11.48
N PHE A 145 8.04 -9.36 10.43
CA PHE A 145 7.58 -9.30 9.05
C PHE A 145 7.93 -10.59 8.33
N TRP A 146 6.92 -11.20 7.68
CA TRP A 146 7.10 -12.42 6.92
C TRP A 146 6.47 -12.29 5.53
N ASN A 147 7.24 -12.66 4.51
CA ASN A 147 6.80 -12.66 3.12
C ASN A 147 6.34 -14.05 2.71
N PHE A 148 5.05 -14.22 2.46
CA PHE A 148 4.50 -15.43 1.86
C PHE A 148 4.52 -15.31 0.34
N VAL A 149 5.19 -16.24 -0.34
CA VAL A 149 5.20 -16.29 -1.80
C VAL A 149 4.09 -17.24 -2.28
N LEU A 150 3.09 -16.66 -2.94
CA LEU A 150 1.94 -17.37 -3.49
C LEU A 150 2.07 -17.39 -5.02
N SER A 151 2.00 -18.58 -5.61
CA SER A 151 2.15 -18.77 -7.06
C SER A 151 0.81 -19.16 -7.67
N PRO A 152 0.06 -18.20 -8.24
CA PRO A 152 -1.18 -18.48 -8.96
C PRO A 152 -0.91 -19.39 -10.16
N LYS A 153 -1.63 -20.51 -10.27
CA LYS A 153 -1.54 -21.40 -11.42
C LYS A 153 -2.57 -20.95 -12.47
N ILE A 154 -2.11 -20.13 -13.39
CA ILE A 154 -2.91 -19.67 -14.54
C ILE A 154 -2.14 -19.96 -15.83
N ASP A 155 -2.87 -20.41 -16.86
CA ASP A 155 -2.29 -20.81 -18.14
C ASP A 155 -2.25 -19.66 -19.17
N SER A 156 -3.03 -18.61 -18.93
CA SER A 156 -3.12 -17.43 -19.78
C SER A 156 -3.25 -16.16 -18.93
N ARG A 157 -3.04 -15.00 -19.57
CA ARG A 157 -3.24 -13.69 -18.91
C ARG A 157 -4.68 -13.57 -18.42
N ARG A 158 -4.81 -13.22 -17.14
CA ARG A 158 -6.10 -12.89 -16.50
C ARG A 158 -6.12 -11.43 -16.08
N TYR A 159 -7.32 -10.88 -15.95
CA TYR A 159 -7.51 -9.53 -15.37
C TYR A 159 -8.20 -9.68 -14.04
N VAL A 160 -7.57 -9.16 -12.98
CA VAL A 160 -8.06 -9.23 -11.61
C VAL A 160 -8.83 -7.95 -11.29
N ARG A 161 -10.10 -8.09 -10.90
CA ARG A 161 -10.96 -6.96 -10.48
C ARG A 161 -11.08 -6.82 -8.97
N ALA A 162 -10.78 -7.88 -8.23
CA ALA A 162 -10.81 -7.84 -6.77
C ALA A 162 -9.90 -8.92 -6.18
N ILE A 163 -9.43 -8.68 -4.97
CA ILE A 163 -8.77 -9.66 -4.12
C ILE A 163 -9.45 -9.69 -2.75
N GLU A 164 -9.43 -10.85 -2.13
CA GLU A 164 -9.80 -11.01 -0.74
C GLU A 164 -8.75 -11.83 -0.02
N ILE A 165 -8.14 -11.26 1.03
CA ILE A 165 -7.12 -11.93 1.84
C ILE A 165 -7.81 -12.51 3.07
N ARG A 166 -7.57 -13.79 3.33
CA ARG A 166 -8.11 -14.50 4.49
C ARG A 166 -7.01 -15.14 5.31
N ILE A 167 -7.13 -14.99 6.61
CA ILE A 167 -6.18 -15.49 7.60
C ILE A 167 -7.03 -16.12 8.72
N ALA A 168 -6.69 -17.34 9.12
CA ALA A 168 -7.49 -18.09 10.10
C ALA A 168 -7.63 -17.35 11.44
N ASN A 169 -6.56 -16.73 11.92
CA ASN A 169 -6.60 -15.83 13.09
C ASN A 169 -6.17 -14.43 12.68
N PRO A 170 -7.10 -13.55 12.27
CA PRO A 170 -6.76 -12.20 11.81
C PRO A 170 -6.15 -11.30 12.90
N ARG A 171 -6.28 -11.65 14.17
CA ARG A 171 -5.72 -10.88 15.30
C ARG A 171 -4.20 -10.98 15.42
N LEU A 172 -3.59 -11.97 14.76
CA LEU A 172 -2.13 -12.12 14.71
C LEU A 172 -1.47 -11.11 13.77
N LEU A 173 -2.23 -10.53 12.85
CA LEU A 173 -1.70 -9.59 11.89
C LEU A 173 -2.14 -8.17 12.20
N HIS A 174 -1.17 -7.28 12.29
CA HIS A 174 -1.44 -5.85 12.33
C HIS A 174 -1.92 -5.35 10.95
N HIS A 175 -1.22 -5.76 9.89
CA HIS A 175 -1.60 -5.53 8.49
C HIS A 175 -0.85 -6.47 7.55
N ALA A 176 -1.23 -6.46 6.29
CA ALA A 176 -0.50 -7.13 5.22
C ALA A 176 -0.57 -6.32 3.92
N ASN A 177 0.55 -6.30 3.19
CA ASN A 177 0.65 -5.73 1.85
C ASN A 177 0.80 -6.86 0.84
N LEU A 178 0.07 -6.81 -0.28
CA LEU A 178 0.24 -7.74 -1.38
C LEU A 178 0.97 -7.05 -2.53
N VAL A 179 2.02 -7.70 -3.00
CA VAL A 179 2.90 -7.22 -4.08
C VAL A 179 2.90 -8.24 -5.20
N ILE A 180 2.98 -7.79 -6.45
CA ILE A 180 3.03 -8.67 -7.60
C ILE A 180 4.49 -8.80 -8.06
N ASP A 181 5.09 -9.97 -7.88
CA ASP A 181 6.38 -10.30 -8.50
C ASP A 181 6.18 -10.67 -9.98
N ARG A 182 6.37 -9.70 -10.86
CA ARG A 182 6.27 -9.87 -12.31
C ARG A 182 7.54 -10.44 -12.93
N THR A 183 8.62 -10.50 -12.16
CA THR A 183 9.93 -10.99 -12.63
C THR A 183 10.09 -12.50 -12.50
N GLY A 184 9.26 -13.13 -11.67
CA GLY A 184 9.37 -14.55 -11.32
C GLY A 184 10.60 -14.89 -10.47
N MET A 185 11.37 -13.89 -10.01
CA MET A 185 12.60 -14.11 -9.23
C MET A 185 12.34 -14.77 -7.88
N LEU A 186 11.13 -14.62 -7.36
CA LEU A 186 10.76 -15.19 -6.06
C LEU A 186 10.16 -16.60 -6.16
N THR A 187 10.01 -17.15 -7.37
CA THR A 187 9.42 -18.49 -7.58
C THR A 187 10.14 -19.60 -6.81
N GLN A 188 11.44 -19.46 -6.58
CA GLN A 188 12.25 -20.44 -5.82
C GLN A 188 12.10 -20.29 -4.30
N ARG A 189 11.53 -19.17 -3.80
CA ARG A 189 11.35 -18.91 -2.37
C ARG A 189 9.97 -19.36 -1.85
N LYS A 190 9.59 -20.58 -2.17
CA LYS A 190 8.27 -21.16 -1.81
C LYS A 190 8.02 -21.25 -0.31
N ASP A 191 9.07 -21.25 0.50
CA ASP A 191 8.96 -21.33 1.96
C ASP A 191 8.67 -19.98 2.61
N GLY A 192 8.70 -18.90 1.83
CA GLY A 192 8.65 -17.52 2.34
C GLY A 192 10.02 -17.07 2.88
N PHE A 193 10.08 -15.84 3.37
CA PHE A 193 11.31 -15.26 3.90
C PHE A 193 11.00 -14.07 4.82
N PRO A 194 11.87 -13.78 5.80
CA PRO A 194 11.68 -12.65 6.71
C PRO A 194 12.02 -11.31 6.03
N GLY A 195 11.53 -10.22 6.63
CA GLY A 195 11.90 -8.83 6.32
C GLY A 195 10.88 -8.07 5.48
N MET A 196 11.06 -6.78 5.40
CA MET A 196 10.19 -5.85 4.65
C MET A 196 10.74 -5.48 3.27
N GLU A 197 12.05 -5.43 3.13
CA GLU A 197 12.76 -4.72 2.05
C GLU A 197 12.42 -5.14 0.62
N LEU A 198 12.06 -6.40 0.39
CA LEU A 198 11.85 -6.92 -0.98
C LEU A 198 10.45 -6.66 -1.53
N ALA A 199 9.49 -6.38 -0.67
CA ALA A 199 8.10 -6.31 -1.07
C ALA A 199 7.67 -4.89 -1.44
N LEU A 200 8.01 -3.91 -0.63
CA LEU A 200 7.47 -2.55 -0.76
C LEU A 200 8.21 -1.70 -1.79
N GLU A 201 9.53 -1.74 -1.85
CA GLU A 201 10.31 -0.94 -2.79
C GLU A 201 10.00 -1.25 -4.26
N ARG A 202 9.64 -2.51 -4.57
CA ARG A 202 9.31 -2.92 -5.94
C ARG A 202 7.85 -2.72 -6.32
N SER A 203 6.93 -2.79 -5.36
CA SER A 203 5.51 -2.56 -5.63
C SER A 203 5.17 -1.10 -5.84
N VAL A 204 5.92 -0.20 -5.21
CA VAL A 204 5.81 1.26 -5.40
C VAL A 204 5.97 1.63 -6.86
N PHE A 205 6.69 0.81 -7.58
CA PHE A 205 7.08 1.01 -8.97
C PHE A 205 6.36 0.08 -9.95
N ASP A 206 5.43 -0.75 -9.46
CA ASP A 206 4.53 -1.47 -10.35
C ASP A 206 3.60 -0.46 -11.01
N LEU A 207 3.73 -0.30 -12.32
CA LEU A 207 2.89 0.59 -13.11
C LEU A 207 1.39 0.24 -13.03
N ASP A 208 1.03 -0.91 -12.49
CA ASP A 208 -0.37 -1.32 -12.32
C ASP A 208 -1.04 -0.75 -11.06
N GLY A 209 -0.40 0.11 -10.33
CA GLY A 209 -0.83 1.05 -9.29
C GLY A 209 -2.12 0.80 -8.49
N HIS A 210 -2.31 -0.37 -7.88
CA HIS A 210 -3.45 -0.68 -7.04
C HIS A 210 -3.06 -0.80 -5.57
N PHE A 211 -3.92 -0.31 -4.67
CA PHE A 211 -3.75 -0.54 -3.24
C PHE A 211 -4.17 -1.97 -2.89
N LEU A 212 -3.19 -2.85 -2.77
CA LEU A 212 -3.37 -4.24 -2.35
C LEU A 212 -2.99 -4.41 -0.87
N PHE A 213 -3.68 -3.68 -0.02
CA PHE A 213 -3.45 -3.62 1.43
C PHE A 213 -4.60 -4.28 2.18
N TRP A 214 -4.28 -4.97 3.28
CA TRP A 214 -5.24 -5.60 4.17
C TRP A 214 -4.88 -5.33 5.64
N LYS A 215 -5.90 -5.16 6.46
CA LYS A 215 -5.80 -5.18 7.93
C LYS A 215 -7.05 -5.86 8.51
N PRO A 216 -7.05 -6.27 9.79
CA PRO A 216 -8.26 -6.75 10.46
C PRO A 216 -9.42 -5.77 10.29
N GLY A 217 -10.59 -6.28 9.87
CA GLY A 217 -11.77 -5.46 9.61
C GLY A 217 -11.79 -4.69 8.28
N SER A 218 -10.80 -4.92 7.40
CA SER A 218 -10.88 -4.43 6.02
C SER A 218 -12.03 -5.10 5.28
N VAL A 219 -12.83 -4.28 4.59
CA VAL A 219 -13.81 -4.77 3.61
C VAL A 219 -13.07 -4.97 2.28
N PRO A 220 -13.19 -6.14 1.64
CA PRO A 220 -12.59 -6.37 0.33
C PRO A 220 -13.11 -5.35 -0.68
N TYR A 221 -12.19 -4.79 -1.46
CA TYR A 221 -12.53 -3.80 -2.48
C TYR A 221 -12.59 -4.45 -3.85
N SER A 222 -13.68 -4.20 -4.57
CA SER A 222 -13.81 -4.57 -5.97
C SER A 222 -13.57 -3.34 -6.83
N GLU A 223 -12.56 -3.41 -7.70
CA GLU A 223 -12.26 -2.33 -8.63
C GLU A 223 -13.45 -2.05 -9.55
N PRO A 224 -13.76 -0.79 -9.84
CA PRO A 224 -14.77 -0.42 -10.82
C PRO A 224 -14.44 -0.97 -12.22
N ASP A 225 -15.44 -0.99 -13.09
CA ASP A 225 -15.25 -1.40 -14.49
C ASP A 225 -14.12 -0.59 -15.14
N GLY A 226 -13.20 -1.31 -15.79
CA GLY A 226 -12.04 -0.72 -16.45
C GLY A 226 -10.79 -0.55 -15.59
N PHE A 227 -10.86 -0.81 -14.29
CA PHE A 227 -9.72 -0.67 -13.35
C PHE A 227 -9.03 -1.99 -13.01
N SER A 228 -9.39 -3.09 -13.65
CA SER A 228 -8.73 -4.37 -13.41
C SER A 228 -7.22 -4.31 -13.75
N TRP A 229 -6.44 -5.17 -13.10
CA TRP A 229 -5.01 -5.29 -13.36
C TRP A 229 -4.64 -6.67 -13.92
N ALA A 230 -3.55 -6.71 -14.70
CA ALA A 230 -3.14 -7.93 -15.37
C ALA A 230 -2.33 -8.84 -14.44
N LEU A 231 -2.66 -10.15 -14.47
CA LEU A 231 -1.90 -11.22 -13.90
C LEU A 231 -1.49 -12.17 -15.03
N ASN A 232 -0.18 -12.38 -15.21
CA ASN A 232 0.36 -13.22 -16.26
C ASN A 232 0.81 -14.60 -15.70
N PRO A 233 0.87 -15.64 -16.54
CA PRO A 233 1.52 -16.89 -16.17
C PRO A 233 2.94 -16.62 -15.65
N GLY A 234 3.31 -17.28 -14.55
CA GLY A 234 4.62 -17.13 -13.90
C GLY A 234 4.75 -15.94 -12.94
N ASN A 235 3.75 -15.05 -12.86
CA ASN A 235 3.75 -14.03 -11.79
C ASN A 235 3.50 -14.67 -10.43
N ASN A 236 4.16 -14.16 -9.39
CA ASN A 236 3.86 -14.52 -8.01
C ASN A 236 3.17 -13.36 -7.30
N LEU A 237 2.39 -13.70 -6.28
CA LEU A 237 1.86 -12.73 -5.32
C LEU A 237 2.69 -12.88 -4.04
N VAL A 238 3.23 -11.79 -3.54
CA VAL A 238 4.00 -11.77 -2.30
C VAL A 238 3.19 -11.06 -1.25
N LEU A 239 2.71 -11.80 -0.25
CA LEU A 239 2.00 -11.22 0.88
C LEU A 239 3.00 -10.94 2.00
N ASN A 240 3.36 -9.68 2.17
CA ASN A 240 4.15 -9.20 3.29
C ASN A 240 3.23 -8.99 4.49
N ALA A 241 3.38 -9.80 5.51
CA ALA A 241 2.54 -9.81 6.70
C ALA A 241 3.31 -9.26 7.90
N HIS A 242 2.75 -8.25 8.57
CA HIS A 242 3.20 -7.75 9.87
C HIS A 242 2.50 -8.55 10.96
N ILE A 243 3.25 -9.39 11.66
CA ILE A 243 2.75 -10.39 12.60
C ILE A 243 3.12 -9.99 14.03
N GLN A 244 2.14 -10.02 14.92
CA GLN A 244 2.29 -9.71 16.34
C GLN A 244 2.16 -10.98 17.18
N PRO A 245 3.09 -11.26 18.13
CA PRO A 245 2.98 -12.38 19.05
C PRO A 245 1.71 -12.28 19.92
N SER A 246 1.02 -13.43 20.12
CA SER A 246 -0.24 -13.49 20.86
C SER A 246 -0.14 -14.11 22.26
N GLY A 247 1.06 -14.43 22.73
CA GLY A 247 1.29 -15.12 23.99
C GLY A 247 1.42 -16.64 23.86
N LYS A 248 1.19 -17.19 22.66
CA LYS A 248 1.37 -18.62 22.32
C LYS A 248 1.86 -18.77 20.90
N GLU A 249 2.49 -19.90 20.59
CA GLU A 249 2.84 -20.23 19.20
C GLU A 249 1.56 -20.48 18.38
N GLU A 250 1.46 -19.82 17.23
CA GLU A 250 0.31 -19.97 16.32
C GLU A 250 0.75 -20.08 14.86
N LYS A 251 -0.02 -20.87 14.09
CA LYS A 251 0.22 -21.02 12.64
C LYS A 251 -0.47 -19.89 11.88
N VAL A 252 0.31 -19.16 11.07
CA VAL A 252 -0.19 -18.17 10.12
C VAL A 252 -0.04 -18.73 8.72
N GLN A 253 -1.15 -19.02 8.06
CA GLN A 253 -1.20 -19.50 6.68
C GLN A 253 -2.28 -18.75 5.92
N PRO A 254 -1.94 -17.67 5.23
CA PRO A 254 -2.90 -16.87 4.49
C PRO A 254 -3.37 -17.58 3.22
N SER A 255 -4.58 -17.22 2.79
CA SER A 255 -5.12 -17.51 1.47
C SER A 255 -5.57 -16.22 0.80
N VAL A 256 -5.42 -16.15 -0.53
CA VAL A 256 -5.86 -15.03 -1.35
C VAL A 256 -6.86 -15.54 -2.37
N GLY A 257 -8.08 -15.02 -2.30
CA GLY A 257 -9.10 -15.19 -3.33
C GLY A 257 -8.92 -14.15 -4.43
N LEU A 258 -8.85 -14.60 -5.67
CA LEU A 258 -8.76 -13.76 -6.86
C LEU A 258 -10.09 -13.79 -7.61
N TYR A 259 -10.59 -12.61 -7.97
CA TYR A 259 -11.81 -12.43 -8.73
C TYR A 259 -11.44 -11.84 -10.09
N PHE A 260 -11.73 -12.58 -11.16
CA PHE A 260 -11.36 -12.21 -12.50
C PHE A 260 -12.47 -11.45 -13.24
N THR A 261 -12.08 -10.81 -14.32
CA THR A 261 -12.95 -10.24 -15.33
C THR A 261 -12.38 -10.52 -16.72
N ASP A 262 -13.24 -10.65 -17.71
CA ASP A 262 -12.82 -10.77 -19.11
C ASP A 262 -12.62 -9.40 -19.78
N ARG A 263 -13.00 -8.31 -19.09
CA ARG A 263 -12.83 -6.95 -19.58
C ARG A 263 -11.40 -6.48 -19.36
N ARG A 264 -10.76 -6.04 -20.43
CA ARG A 264 -9.42 -5.42 -20.37
C ARG A 264 -9.49 -4.08 -19.63
N PRO A 265 -8.43 -3.70 -18.88
CA PRO A 265 -8.38 -2.38 -18.26
C PRO A 265 -8.39 -1.28 -19.33
N THR A 266 -9.13 -0.22 -19.04
CA THR A 266 -9.20 1.02 -19.82
C THR A 266 -8.74 2.22 -19.03
N HIS A 267 -8.63 2.07 -17.70
CA HIS A 267 -8.14 3.05 -16.75
C HIS A 267 -6.84 2.54 -16.14
N PHE A 268 -5.84 3.39 -16.11
CA PHE A 268 -4.47 3.03 -15.75
C PHE A 268 -4.00 3.92 -14.58
N PRO A 269 -4.39 3.60 -13.33
CA PRO A 269 -3.93 4.33 -12.16
C PRO A 269 -2.46 4.05 -11.88
N LEU A 270 -1.80 4.99 -11.19
CA LEU A 270 -0.46 4.84 -10.66
C LEU A 270 -0.45 5.19 -9.18
N LEU A 271 0.25 4.41 -8.37
CA LEU A 271 0.59 4.78 -7.01
C LEU A 271 1.88 5.59 -7.00
N ILE A 272 1.83 6.77 -6.41
CA ILE A 272 3.02 7.56 -6.05
C ILE A 272 3.09 7.75 -4.55
N GLN A 273 4.30 7.94 -4.05
CA GLN A 273 4.58 8.20 -2.65
C GLN A 273 5.29 9.54 -2.49
N LEU A 274 4.76 10.41 -1.65
CA LEU A 274 5.49 11.53 -1.09
C LEU A 274 6.04 11.10 0.27
N GLU A 275 7.30 11.42 0.52
CA GLU A 275 7.99 11.11 1.77
C GLU A 275 9.27 11.97 1.88
N HIS A 276 9.78 12.11 3.09
CA HIS A 276 11.09 12.72 3.30
C HIS A 276 11.80 12.04 4.48
N ASP A 277 12.01 10.73 4.37
CA ASP A 277 12.62 9.91 5.42
C ASP A 277 14.03 10.39 5.78
N GLY A 278 14.77 10.91 4.81
CA GLY A 278 16.09 11.52 5.05
C GLY A 278 16.07 12.74 5.98
N ALA A 279 14.90 13.35 6.24
CA ALA A 279 14.74 14.45 7.19
C ALA A 279 14.17 13.99 8.54
N LEU A 280 13.83 12.71 8.70
CA LEU A 280 13.31 12.15 9.94
C LEU A 280 14.45 11.87 10.94
N ASP A 281 14.81 12.90 11.68
CA ASP A 281 15.76 12.85 12.80
C ASP A 281 15.15 13.62 13.97
N ILE A 282 14.26 12.95 14.73
CA ILE A 282 13.39 13.57 15.74
C ILE A 282 14.08 13.54 17.10
N PRO A 283 14.55 14.68 17.63
CA PRO A 283 15.22 14.73 18.93
C PRO A 283 14.31 14.28 20.07
N ALA A 284 14.89 13.68 21.09
CA ALA A 284 14.19 13.35 22.33
C ALA A 284 13.56 14.60 22.97
N GLY A 285 12.30 14.50 23.38
CA GLY A 285 11.55 15.58 24.03
C GLY A 285 10.97 16.63 23.08
N ARG A 286 11.21 16.54 21.78
CA ARG A 286 10.64 17.45 20.77
C ARG A 286 9.15 17.19 20.58
N SER A 287 8.31 18.17 20.93
CA SER A 287 6.84 18.04 20.86
C SER A 287 6.22 18.47 19.53
N ASP A 288 7.00 19.14 18.67
CA ASP A 288 6.57 19.61 17.36
C ASP A 288 7.76 19.54 16.39
N PHE A 289 7.85 18.41 15.68
CA PHE A 289 8.83 18.19 14.63
C PHE A 289 8.07 18.01 13.32
N ALA A 290 8.48 18.70 12.26
CA ALA A 290 7.75 18.70 11.00
C ALA A 290 8.60 18.12 9.86
N VAL A 291 7.97 17.31 9.02
CA VAL A 291 8.53 16.80 7.78
C VAL A 291 7.58 17.14 6.62
N SER A 292 8.15 17.47 5.47
CA SER A 292 7.37 17.85 4.31
C SER A 292 7.97 17.32 3.01
N ASP A 293 7.09 17.09 2.03
CA ASP A 293 7.46 16.82 0.64
C ASP A 293 6.47 17.48 -0.31
N ASP A 294 6.95 17.95 -1.47
CA ASP A 294 6.16 18.68 -2.45
C ASP A 294 6.41 18.13 -3.86
N PHE A 295 5.35 17.65 -4.53
CA PHE A 295 5.45 17.12 -5.88
C PHE A 295 4.57 17.88 -6.87
N ARG A 296 5.16 18.39 -7.96
CA ARG A 296 4.42 19.08 -9.03
C ARG A 296 3.93 18.11 -10.09
N LEU A 297 2.63 18.08 -10.29
CA LEU A 297 1.99 17.18 -11.26
C LEU A 297 2.36 17.57 -12.70
N PRO A 298 2.95 16.64 -13.49
CA PRO A 298 3.32 16.91 -14.89
C PRO A 298 2.12 16.92 -15.85
N LEU A 299 0.99 16.36 -15.42
CA LEU A 299 -0.25 16.26 -16.18
C LEU A 299 -1.46 16.36 -15.25
N ALA A 300 -2.66 16.53 -15.81
CA ALA A 300 -3.92 16.52 -15.06
C ALA A 300 -4.26 15.11 -14.61
N VAL A 301 -4.69 14.96 -13.36
CA VAL A 301 -5.05 13.66 -12.76
C VAL A 301 -6.35 13.73 -11.97
N ASP A 302 -6.97 12.57 -11.79
CA ASP A 302 -7.94 12.32 -10.74
C ASP A 302 -7.24 11.57 -9.60
N VAL A 303 -7.35 12.08 -8.37
CA VAL A 303 -6.93 11.36 -7.16
C VAL A 303 -8.06 10.43 -6.76
N LEU A 304 -7.80 9.12 -6.79
CA LEU A 304 -8.79 8.08 -6.48
C LEU A 304 -8.80 7.74 -5.00
N ALA A 305 -7.62 7.70 -4.40
CA ALA A 305 -7.44 7.35 -3.00
C ALA A 305 -6.16 7.95 -2.44
N VAL A 306 -6.13 8.09 -1.11
CA VAL A 306 -4.96 8.50 -0.33
C VAL A 306 -4.72 7.52 0.81
N TYR A 307 -3.44 7.28 1.14
CA TYR A 307 -3.03 6.48 2.28
C TYR A 307 -1.90 7.20 3.01
N PRO A 308 -2.22 7.98 4.06
CA PRO A 308 -1.22 8.53 4.97
C PRO A 308 -0.70 7.46 5.91
N HIS A 309 0.60 7.51 6.21
CA HIS A 309 1.26 6.60 7.13
C HIS A 309 2.33 7.33 7.94
N ALA A 310 2.35 7.08 9.22
CA ALA A 310 3.38 7.43 10.19
C ALA A 310 3.36 6.36 11.29
N HIS A 311 4.39 6.31 12.15
CA HIS A 311 4.37 5.42 13.30
C HIS A 311 3.74 6.11 14.53
N TYR A 312 4.25 5.81 15.73
CA TYR A 312 3.62 6.23 17.00
C TYR A 312 3.83 7.70 17.37
N LEU A 313 4.84 8.36 16.82
CA LEU A 313 5.10 9.78 17.10
C LEU A 313 4.28 10.71 16.20
N GLY A 314 3.71 10.19 15.10
CA GLY A 314 2.83 10.95 14.23
C GLY A 314 1.70 11.59 15.04
N LYS A 315 1.41 12.89 14.75
CA LYS A 315 0.39 13.69 15.44
C LYS A 315 -0.60 14.31 14.46
N LEU A 316 -0.16 15.26 13.67
CA LEU A 316 -0.97 15.91 12.63
C LEU A 316 -0.45 15.50 11.26
N LEU A 317 -1.30 14.86 10.45
CA LEU A 317 -0.97 14.50 9.08
C LEU A 317 -1.86 15.28 8.12
N GLU A 318 -1.25 16.10 7.27
CA GLU A 318 -1.94 16.95 6.31
C GLU A 318 -1.43 16.69 4.89
N ALA A 319 -2.37 16.64 3.94
CA ALA A 319 -2.07 16.68 2.52
C ALA A 319 -3.06 17.57 1.78
N TYR A 320 -2.53 18.39 0.87
CA TYR A 320 -3.31 19.28 0.02
C TYR A 320 -2.61 19.51 -1.33
N ALA A 321 -3.35 20.03 -2.29
CA ALA A 321 -2.81 20.50 -3.54
C ALA A 321 -2.99 22.03 -3.66
N THR A 322 -1.91 22.76 -3.99
CA THR A 322 -2.00 24.14 -4.46
C THR A 322 -2.18 24.12 -5.97
N LEU A 323 -3.32 24.62 -6.44
CA LEU A 323 -3.66 24.64 -7.86
C LEU A 323 -2.88 25.74 -8.59
N PRO A 324 -2.81 25.72 -9.94
CA PRO A 324 -2.11 26.74 -10.72
C PRO A 324 -2.61 28.18 -10.51
N ASP A 325 -3.87 28.35 -10.08
CA ASP A 325 -4.47 29.65 -9.72
C ASP A 325 -4.14 30.11 -8.29
N GLY A 326 -3.36 29.33 -7.54
CA GLY A 326 -2.96 29.58 -6.16
C GLY A 326 -3.98 29.10 -5.12
N SER A 327 -5.16 28.64 -5.51
CA SER A 327 -6.14 28.09 -4.59
C SER A 327 -5.69 26.76 -3.98
N ARG A 328 -6.13 26.46 -2.76
CA ARG A 328 -5.81 25.20 -2.07
C ARG A 328 -6.98 24.24 -2.14
N LYS A 329 -6.66 22.96 -2.44
CA LYS A 329 -7.58 21.84 -2.43
C LYS A 329 -7.10 20.78 -1.46
N TRP A 330 -7.85 20.51 -0.41
CA TRP A 330 -7.50 19.53 0.59
C TRP A 330 -7.63 18.10 0.02
N LEU A 331 -6.62 17.28 0.31
CA LEU A 331 -6.65 15.86 0.04
C LEU A 331 -7.06 15.09 1.30
N ILE A 332 -6.42 15.37 2.43
CA ILE A 332 -6.78 14.77 3.72
C ILE A 332 -6.18 15.62 4.85
N ARG A 333 -6.84 15.62 6.00
CA ARG A 333 -6.32 16.13 7.26
C ARG A 333 -6.68 15.20 8.39
N ILE A 334 -5.68 14.80 9.19
CA ILE A 334 -5.83 13.94 10.37
C ILE A 334 -5.20 14.68 11.55
N PRO A 335 -5.99 15.28 12.43
CA PRO A 335 -5.48 16.12 13.52
C PRO A 335 -4.91 15.33 14.71
N ASP A 336 -5.29 14.06 14.84
CA ASP A 336 -4.80 13.15 15.88
C ASP A 336 -4.53 11.75 15.27
N TRP A 337 -3.33 11.58 14.75
CA TRP A 337 -2.92 10.33 14.12
C TRP A 337 -2.86 9.17 15.13
N ASN A 338 -3.31 8.00 14.69
CA ASN A 338 -3.17 6.76 15.43
C ASN A 338 -2.83 5.62 14.47
N LEU A 339 -1.63 5.06 14.60
CA LEU A 339 -1.13 3.98 13.75
C LEU A 339 -2.09 2.77 13.70
N ASN A 340 -2.76 2.44 14.80
CA ASN A 340 -3.70 1.32 14.87
C ASN A 340 -4.92 1.50 13.94
N TRP A 341 -5.23 2.73 13.56
CA TRP A 341 -6.38 3.08 12.72
C TRP A 341 -5.99 3.54 11.31
N GLN A 342 -4.72 3.36 10.92
CA GLN A 342 -4.28 3.63 9.55
C GLN A 342 -5.20 2.95 8.52
N ALA A 343 -5.54 3.65 7.44
CA ALA A 343 -6.42 3.12 6.41
C ALA A 343 -6.19 3.81 5.06
N ILE A 344 -6.59 3.13 4.00
CA ILE A 344 -6.72 3.72 2.67
C ILE A 344 -8.06 4.45 2.63
N TYR A 345 -8.03 5.72 2.28
CA TYR A 345 -9.20 6.57 2.13
C TYR A 345 -9.49 6.78 0.65
N ARG A 346 -10.55 6.12 0.14
CA ARG A 346 -11.02 6.24 -1.24
C ARG A 346 -12.02 7.36 -1.34
N TYR A 347 -11.87 8.23 -2.34
CA TYR A 347 -12.84 9.31 -2.56
C TYR A 347 -14.15 8.75 -3.13
N ARG A 348 -15.30 9.21 -2.62
CA ARG A 348 -16.63 8.91 -3.21
C ARG A 348 -16.72 9.38 -4.67
N LYS A 349 -16.07 10.49 -4.98
CA LYS A 349 -15.88 11.01 -6.32
C LYS A 349 -14.41 11.35 -6.49
N PRO A 350 -13.77 10.86 -7.56
CA PRO A 350 -12.38 11.19 -7.84
C PRO A 350 -12.11 12.69 -7.75
N LEU A 351 -11.02 13.07 -7.08
CA LEU A 351 -10.67 14.47 -6.87
C LEU A 351 -9.79 14.97 -8.00
N PHE A 352 -10.34 15.83 -8.86
CA PHE A 352 -9.60 16.40 -9.98
C PHE A 352 -8.52 17.40 -9.55
N LEU A 353 -7.30 17.23 -10.09
CA LEU A 353 -6.17 18.15 -9.98
C LEU A 353 -5.65 18.48 -11.39
N PRO A 354 -5.61 19.77 -11.79
CA PRO A 354 -5.05 20.16 -13.09
C PRO A 354 -3.53 19.98 -13.15
N LYS A 355 -3.00 19.88 -14.38
CA LYS A 355 -1.55 19.93 -14.62
C LYS A 355 -0.92 21.15 -13.95
N GLY A 356 0.25 20.97 -13.34
CA GLY A 356 0.98 22.01 -12.63
C GLY A 356 0.57 22.20 -11.17
N SER A 357 -0.46 21.51 -10.67
CA SER A 357 -0.78 21.48 -9.23
C SER A 357 0.40 20.99 -8.42
N LEU A 358 0.68 21.63 -7.29
CA LEU A 358 1.70 21.23 -6.33
C LEU A 358 1.03 20.43 -5.21
N VAL A 359 1.24 19.13 -5.20
CA VAL A 359 0.78 18.25 -4.12
C VAL A 359 1.76 18.32 -2.97
N SER A 360 1.25 18.60 -1.77
CA SER A 360 2.04 18.85 -0.57
C SER A 360 1.67 17.87 0.54
N MET A 361 2.67 17.27 1.14
CA MET A 361 2.59 16.50 2.39
C MET A 361 3.18 17.35 3.52
N ARG A 362 2.50 17.43 4.66
CA ARG A 362 2.94 18.15 5.87
C ARG A 362 2.60 17.30 7.08
N TYR A 363 3.61 16.71 7.69
CA TYR A 363 3.45 15.80 8.83
C TYR A 363 4.16 16.36 10.05
N HIS A 364 3.49 16.31 11.19
CA HIS A 364 3.99 16.74 12.48
C HIS A 364 4.07 15.56 13.44
N TYR A 365 5.13 15.56 14.25
CA TYR A 365 5.45 14.48 15.19
C TYR A 365 5.65 15.04 16.60
N ASP A 366 5.31 14.22 17.58
CA ASP A 366 5.48 14.53 19.00
C ASP A 366 6.31 13.42 19.69
N ASN A 367 7.61 13.69 19.88
CA ASN A 367 8.54 12.82 20.61
C ASN A 367 8.72 13.29 22.07
N SER A 368 7.70 13.90 22.67
CA SER A 368 7.75 14.33 24.07
C SER A 368 7.28 13.23 25.03
N ALA A 369 7.60 13.40 26.32
CA ALA A 369 7.10 12.54 27.39
C ALA A 369 5.57 12.67 27.59
N ALA A 370 4.95 13.75 27.11
CA ALA A 370 3.51 13.98 27.19
C ALA A 370 2.72 13.20 26.13
N ASN A 371 3.37 12.73 25.06
CA ASN A 371 2.72 11.88 24.07
C ASN A 371 2.42 10.49 24.66
N PRO A 372 1.14 10.12 24.88
CA PRO A 372 0.80 8.82 25.49
C PRO A 372 1.13 7.64 24.58
N ARG A 373 1.30 7.88 23.26
CA ARG A 373 1.63 6.87 22.26
C ARG A 373 3.15 6.69 22.03
N ASN A 374 4.00 7.55 22.64
CA ASN A 374 5.45 7.41 22.50
C ASN A 374 5.93 6.05 23.04
N PRO A 375 6.54 5.19 22.21
CA PRO A 375 7.00 3.87 22.62
C PRO A 375 8.23 3.95 23.56
N ASN A 376 8.96 5.07 23.56
CA ASN A 376 10.14 5.28 24.37
C ASN A 376 9.83 6.09 25.65
N ARG A 377 10.03 5.50 26.82
CA ARG A 377 9.85 6.16 28.13
C ARG A 377 11.08 5.93 29.02
N PRO A 378 11.95 6.94 29.19
CA PRO A 378 11.88 8.32 28.68
C PRO A 378 12.05 8.40 27.15
N PRO A 379 11.66 9.54 26.53
CA PRO A 379 11.86 9.76 25.09
C PRO A 379 13.32 9.59 24.67
N LYS A 380 13.55 9.03 23.47
CA LYS A 380 14.87 8.86 22.85
C LYS A 380 14.86 9.52 21.47
N PRO A 381 16.02 9.88 20.89
CA PRO A 381 16.08 10.26 19.49
C PRO A 381 15.50 9.15 18.61
N VAL A 382 14.75 9.52 17.57
CA VAL A 382 14.07 8.59 16.65
C VAL A 382 14.41 8.97 15.22
N HIS A 383 14.84 8.00 14.43
CA HIS A 383 15.22 8.14 13.03
C HIS A 383 14.21 7.44 12.11
N ALA A 384 14.35 7.65 10.82
CA ALA A 384 13.58 6.89 9.83
C ALA A 384 13.91 5.40 9.89
N GLY A 385 12.90 4.55 9.85
CA GLY A 385 13.09 3.10 9.82
C GLY A 385 11.78 2.31 9.90
N ASN A 386 11.91 1.00 9.84
CA ASN A 386 10.79 0.06 9.73
C ASN A 386 10.31 -0.49 11.07
N GLU A 387 11.10 -0.32 12.13
CA GLU A 387 10.73 -0.82 13.46
C GLU A 387 9.63 0.06 14.08
N ALA A 388 8.83 -0.50 14.97
CA ALA A 388 7.80 0.26 15.68
C ALA A 388 8.35 1.41 16.53
N SER A 389 9.63 1.33 16.93
CA SER A 389 10.37 2.36 17.64
C SER A 389 10.99 3.45 16.75
N ASP A 390 11.08 3.19 15.45
CA ASP A 390 11.50 4.15 14.44
C ASP A 390 10.30 5.00 13.99
N GLU A 391 10.47 5.86 12.98
CA GLU A 391 9.37 6.63 12.45
C GLU A 391 9.35 6.62 10.91
N MET A 392 8.18 6.88 10.34
CA MET A 392 7.95 7.05 8.90
C MET A 392 7.10 8.28 8.63
N GLY A 393 7.22 8.84 7.44
CA GLY A 393 6.39 9.94 6.97
C GLY A 393 6.00 9.73 5.52
N HIS A 394 4.98 8.90 5.25
CA HIS A 394 4.61 8.50 3.91
C HIS A 394 3.19 8.93 3.55
N LEU A 395 3.03 9.54 2.40
CA LEU A 395 1.73 9.82 1.79
C LEU A 395 1.65 9.11 0.44
N TRP A 396 0.86 8.08 0.37
CA TRP A 396 0.57 7.38 -0.87
C TRP A 396 -0.66 7.96 -1.55
N LEU A 397 -0.57 8.14 -2.87
CA LEU A 397 -1.63 8.69 -3.71
C LEU A 397 -1.88 7.73 -4.88
N GLN A 398 -3.13 7.32 -5.06
CA GLN A 398 -3.55 6.62 -6.27
C GLN A 398 -4.07 7.65 -7.28
N LEU A 399 -3.31 7.85 -8.34
CA LEU A 399 -3.56 8.88 -9.34
C LEU A 399 -3.97 8.25 -10.67
N LEU A 400 -5.03 8.75 -11.27
CA LEU A 400 -5.46 8.38 -12.62
C LEU A 400 -5.19 9.56 -13.58
N PRO A 401 -4.26 9.44 -14.54
CA PRO A 401 -4.07 10.44 -15.58
C PRO A 401 -5.34 10.71 -16.38
N ARG A 402 -5.68 11.99 -16.59
CA ARG A 402 -6.86 12.42 -17.37
C ARG A 402 -6.57 12.60 -18.87
N ALA A 403 -5.65 11.87 -19.41
CA ALA A 403 -5.36 11.83 -20.83
C ALA A 403 -5.84 10.51 -21.45
N ALA A 404 -6.18 10.51 -22.73
CA ALA A 404 -6.56 9.30 -23.43
C ALA A 404 -5.35 8.34 -23.55
N GLY A 405 -5.52 7.09 -23.13
CA GLY A 405 -4.46 6.09 -23.14
C GLY A 405 -3.71 5.94 -21.81
N ASP A 406 -2.62 5.20 -21.84
CA ASP A 406 -1.80 4.92 -20.66
C ASP A 406 -0.66 5.94 -20.52
N HIS A 407 -0.84 6.89 -19.62
CA HIS A 407 0.14 7.95 -19.29
C HIS A 407 0.89 7.69 -17.97
N ARG A 408 0.81 6.48 -17.40
CA ARG A 408 1.52 6.15 -16.15
C ARG A 408 3.01 6.37 -16.25
N ARG A 409 3.62 6.09 -17.40
CA ARG A 409 5.07 6.28 -17.60
C ARG A 409 5.51 7.74 -17.48
N GLU A 410 4.72 8.68 -18.01
CA GLU A 410 5.01 10.11 -17.91
C GLU A 410 4.96 10.57 -16.44
N LEU A 411 3.93 10.14 -15.72
CA LEU A 411 3.78 10.45 -14.30
C LEU A 411 4.87 9.80 -13.45
N ALA A 412 5.18 8.52 -13.71
CA ALA A 412 6.22 7.78 -13.00
C ALA A 412 7.62 8.38 -13.20
N GLU A 413 7.94 8.82 -14.43
CA GLU A 413 9.22 9.46 -14.72
C GLU A 413 9.38 10.78 -13.95
N ALA A 414 8.36 11.63 -13.97
CA ALA A 414 8.40 12.88 -13.23
C ALA A 414 8.56 12.65 -11.72
N TRP A 415 7.86 11.64 -11.19
CA TRP A 415 7.98 11.25 -9.80
C TRP A 415 9.37 10.67 -9.47
N MET A 416 9.92 9.80 -10.32
CA MET A 416 11.28 9.27 -10.11
C MET A 416 12.34 10.38 -10.20
N ARG A 417 12.18 11.33 -11.12
CA ARG A 417 13.05 12.51 -11.19
C ARG A 417 13.01 13.29 -9.89
N HIS A 418 11.83 13.57 -9.35
CA HIS A 418 11.65 14.22 -8.05
C HIS A 418 12.37 13.46 -6.92
N ARG A 419 12.28 12.12 -6.90
CA ARG A 419 12.98 11.30 -5.92
C ARG A 419 14.50 11.35 -6.07
N VAL A 420 15.01 11.26 -7.30
CA VAL A 420 16.46 11.36 -7.58
C VAL A 420 17.00 12.75 -7.23
N GLU A 421 16.26 13.82 -7.47
CA GLU A 421 16.62 15.18 -7.04
C GLU A 421 16.70 15.31 -5.52
N LYS A 422 15.79 14.66 -4.80
CA LYS A 422 15.75 14.64 -3.33
C LYS A 422 16.82 13.72 -2.73
N TYR A 423 17.04 12.56 -3.34
CA TYR A 423 17.98 11.52 -2.90
C TYR A 423 18.92 11.12 -4.03
N PRO A 424 19.97 11.92 -4.31
CA PRO A 424 20.84 11.68 -5.46
C PRO A 424 21.57 10.33 -5.45
N ASP A 425 21.83 9.79 -4.26
CA ASP A 425 22.54 8.51 -4.08
C ASP A 425 21.60 7.34 -3.72
N ASP A 426 20.27 7.51 -3.82
CA ASP A 426 19.34 6.40 -3.58
C ASP A 426 19.38 5.37 -4.72
N PHE A 427 19.74 4.13 -4.36
CA PHE A 427 19.84 3.02 -5.32
C PHE A 427 18.55 2.79 -6.09
N SER A 428 17.44 2.67 -5.37
CA SER A 428 16.15 2.28 -5.94
C SER A 428 15.62 3.34 -6.91
N SER A 429 15.69 4.61 -6.54
CA SER A 429 15.25 5.72 -7.39
C SER A 429 16.09 5.82 -8.65
N ASN A 430 17.42 5.71 -8.53
CA ASN A 430 18.33 5.76 -9.67
C ASN A 430 18.18 4.57 -10.61
N LEU A 431 18.02 3.36 -10.08
CA LEU A 431 17.78 2.16 -10.88
C LEU A 431 16.51 2.30 -11.73
N GLN A 432 15.46 2.81 -11.15
CA GLN A 432 14.15 2.88 -11.79
C GLN A 432 14.03 4.06 -12.74
N PHE A 433 14.54 5.23 -12.35
CA PHE A 433 14.66 6.35 -13.28
C PHE A 433 15.47 5.94 -14.51
N GLY A 434 16.59 5.22 -14.31
CA GLY A 434 17.41 4.70 -15.40
C GLY A 434 16.66 3.71 -16.31
N ALA A 435 15.87 2.82 -15.73
CA ALA A 435 15.04 1.87 -16.49
C ALA A 435 13.92 2.58 -17.31
N LEU A 436 13.28 3.59 -16.71
CA LEU A 436 12.27 4.42 -17.40
C LEU A 436 12.90 5.24 -18.52
N ALA A 437 14.04 5.88 -18.29
CA ALA A 437 14.78 6.65 -19.28
C ALA A 437 15.19 5.78 -20.49
N LEU A 438 15.68 4.54 -20.25
CA LEU A 438 15.93 3.57 -21.32
C LEU A 438 14.69 3.26 -22.16
N SER A 439 13.55 3.10 -21.52
CA SER A 439 12.29 2.81 -22.21
C SER A 439 11.83 3.94 -23.15
N ARG A 440 12.35 5.16 -22.93
CA ARG A 440 12.08 6.36 -23.73
C ARG A 440 13.23 6.74 -24.65
N LEU A 441 14.25 5.89 -24.77
CA LEU A 441 15.45 6.12 -25.57
C LEU A 441 16.32 7.28 -25.08
N ASP A 442 16.14 7.75 -23.84
CA ASP A 442 17.04 8.68 -23.18
C ASP A 442 18.24 7.92 -22.58
N ALA A 443 19.14 7.52 -23.45
CA ALA A 443 20.31 6.75 -23.05
C ALA A 443 21.29 7.55 -22.16
N ALA A 444 21.35 8.88 -22.30
CA ALA A 444 22.22 9.73 -21.48
C ALA A 444 21.71 9.86 -20.05
N GLY A 445 20.43 10.19 -19.88
CA GLY A 445 19.78 10.21 -18.56
C GLY A 445 19.83 8.85 -17.88
N ALA A 446 19.58 7.77 -18.64
CA ALA A 446 19.70 6.41 -18.14
C ALA A 446 21.11 6.07 -17.64
N ALA A 447 22.14 6.38 -18.43
CA ALA A 447 23.53 6.10 -18.06
C ALA A 447 23.97 6.87 -16.81
N SER A 448 23.53 8.12 -16.68
CA SER A 448 23.82 8.94 -15.49
C SER A 448 23.25 8.31 -14.22
N ALA A 449 21.98 8.00 -14.21
CA ALA A 449 21.31 7.40 -13.04
C ALA A 449 21.83 5.98 -12.73
N LEU A 450 22.00 5.13 -13.78
CA LEU A 450 22.46 3.76 -13.58
C LEU A 450 23.94 3.69 -13.14
N ALA A 451 24.75 4.69 -13.47
CA ALA A 451 26.09 4.82 -12.92
C ALA A 451 26.06 5.02 -11.39
N VAL A 452 25.10 5.79 -10.89
CA VAL A 452 24.88 5.92 -9.44
C VAL A 452 24.40 4.58 -8.86
N ALA A 453 23.44 3.92 -9.48
CA ALA A 453 22.91 2.64 -9.01
C ALA A 453 24.02 1.57 -8.87
N VAL A 454 24.89 1.40 -9.87
CA VAL A 454 25.99 0.41 -9.77
C VAL A 454 27.07 0.83 -8.78
N ARG A 455 27.22 2.12 -8.50
CA ARG A 455 28.16 2.62 -7.47
C ARG A 455 27.63 2.34 -6.07
N THR A 456 26.34 2.57 -5.84
CA THR A 456 25.71 2.44 -4.52
C THR A 456 25.41 0.98 -4.15
N LYS A 457 25.17 0.12 -5.15
CA LYS A 457 24.93 -1.32 -4.95
C LYS A 457 25.66 -2.13 -6.04
N PRO A 458 26.98 -2.30 -5.94
CA PRO A 458 27.80 -2.95 -6.95
C PRO A 458 27.54 -4.45 -7.13
N GLU A 459 26.80 -5.08 -6.22
CA GLU A 459 26.39 -6.48 -6.29
C GLU A 459 25.02 -6.71 -6.97
N ASP A 460 24.36 -5.66 -7.48
CA ASP A 460 23.07 -5.83 -8.15
C ASP A 460 23.23 -6.12 -9.66
N PRO A 461 22.90 -7.36 -10.13
CA PRO A 461 23.08 -7.73 -11.52
C PRO A 461 22.13 -7.00 -12.48
N ILE A 462 20.97 -6.53 -11.99
CA ILE A 462 20.00 -5.80 -12.81
C ILE A 462 20.54 -4.42 -13.14
N ALA A 463 21.10 -3.71 -12.15
CA ALA A 463 21.71 -2.40 -12.35
C ALA A 463 22.83 -2.46 -13.40
N HIS A 464 23.73 -3.44 -13.29
CA HIS A 464 24.81 -3.64 -14.27
C HIS A 464 24.27 -3.96 -15.67
N ASN A 465 23.27 -4.82 -15.80
CA ASN A 465 22.67 -5.14 -17.10
C ASN A 465 21.99 -3.91 -17.74
N LEU A 466 21.26 -3.13 -16.98
CA LEU A 466 20.63 -1.90 -17.48
C LEU A 466 21.67 -0.84 -17.83
N TYR A 467 22.70 -0.67 -16.99
CA TYR A 467 23.79 0.26 -17.28
C TYR A 467 24.55 -0.11 -18.54
N GLY A 468 24.86 -1.40 -18.73
CA GLY A 468 25.43 -1.91 -19.98
C GLY A 468 24.55 -1.60 -21.19
N SER A 469 23.23 -1.70 -21.06
CA SER A 469 22.28 -1.36 -22.14
C SER A 469 22.30 0.14 -22.48
N ALA A 470 22.36 1.01 -21.47
CA ALA A 470 22.48 2.46 -21.67
C ALA A 470 23.80 2.83 -22.36
N LEU A 471 24.92 2.28 -21.90
CA LEU A 471 26.25 2.46 -22.48
C LEU A 471 26.31 1.96 -23.93
N GLN A 472 25.70 0.81 -24.23
CA GLN A 472 25.63 0.26 -25.58
C GLN A 472 24.86 1.20 -26.52
N THR A 473 23.76 1.79 -26.06
CA THR A 473 22.97 2.75 -26.84
C THR A 473 23.76 4.04 -27.10
N LEU A 474 24.62 4.47 -26.17
CA LEU A 474 25.54 5.60 -26.33
C LEU A 474 26.77 5.28 -27.18
N GLY A 475 26.94 4.06 -27.69
CA GLY A 475 28.09 3.64 -28.45
C GLY A 475 29.35 3.33 -27.62
N ARG A 476 29.27 3.34 -26.30
CA ARG A 476 30.35 3.03 -25.34
C ARG A 476 30.52 1.52 -25.19
N PHE A 477 30.83 0.82 -26.28
CA PHE A 477 30.78 -0.64 -26.38
C PHE A 477 31.72 -1.39 -25.42
N PRO A 478 33.00 -0.97 -25.22
CA PRO A 478 33.87 -1.67 -24.26
C PRO A 478 33.33 -1.63 -22.82
N GLU A 479 32.81 -0.48 -22.42
CA GLU A 479 32.22 -0.30 -21.09
C GLU A 479 30.92 -1.10 -20.93
N ALA A 480 30.06 -1.10 -21.96
CA ALA A 480 28.86 -1.92 -21.98
C ALA A 480 29.18 -3.41 -21.80
N LEU A 481 30.18 -3.92 -22.53
CA LEU A 481 30.65 -5.29 -22.44
C LEU A 481 31.08 -5.63 -21.01
N ALA A 482 31.87 -4.77 -20.38
CA ALA A 482 32.30 -4.96 -18.99
C ALA A 482 31.11 -5.04 -18.02
N GLN A 483 30.11 -4.18 -18.18
CA GLN A 483 28.92 -4.18 -17.32
C GLN A 483 28.09 -5.47 -17.50
N PHE A 484 27.88 -5.94 -18.72
CA PHE A 484 27.20 -7.22 -18.98
C PHE A 484 27.95 -8.41 -18.40
N GLN A 485 29.29 -8.41 -18.48
CA GLN A 485 30.13 -9.46 -17.87
C GLN A 485 29.97 -9.49 -16.35
N ILE A 486 29.91 -8.32 -15.69
CA ILE A 486 29.66 -8.20 -14.26
C ILE A 486 28.27 -8.78 -13.93
N ALA A 487 27.23 -8.38 -14.67
CA ALA A 487 25.87 -8.87 -14.45
C ALA A 487 25.75 -10.41 -14.52
N VAL A 488 26.40 -11.03 -15.54
CA VAL A 488 26.39 -12.50 -15.70
C VAL A 488 27.24 -13.17 -14.60
N ARG A 489 28.34 -12.57 -14.17
CA ARG A 489 29.15 -13.09 -13.06
C ARG A 489 28.41 -13.06 -11.74
N LEU A 490 27.69 -11.99 -11.45
CA LEU A 490 26.87 -11.83 -10.24
C LEU A 490 25.66 -12.80 -10.22
N LYS A 491 25.08 -13.04 -11.41
CA LYS A 491 23.94 -13.94 -11.55
C LYS A 491 24.07 -14.74 -12.85
N GLY A 492 24.66 -15.94 -12.74
CA GLY A 492 24.97 -16.82 -13.87
C GLY A 492 23.76 -17.29 -14.69
N ASP A 493 22.57 -17.38 -14.08
CA ASP A 493 21.31 -17.73 -14.71
C ASP A 493 20.49 -16.54 -15.22
N PHE A 494 21.08 -15.32 -15.21
CA PHE A 494 20.41 -14.11 -15.68
C PHE A 494 20.34 -14.08 -17.22
N VAL A 495 19.31 -14.68 -17.78
CA VAL A 495 19.14 -14.90 -19.22
C VAL A 495 19.24 -13.59 -20.03
N ASN A 496 18.57 -12.50 -19.57
CA ASN A 496 18.63 -11.22 -20.27
C ASN A 496 20.05 -10.64 -20.31
N ALA A 497 20.82 -10.77 -19.23
CA ALA A 497 22.22 -10.33 -19.21
C ALA A 497 23.11 -11.18 -20.13
N ARG A 498 22.91 -12.51 -20.16
CA ARG A 498 23.60 -13.40 -21.11
C ARG A 498 23.28 -13.06 -22.56
N TYR A 499 22.03 -12.76 -22.87
CA TYR A 499 21.62 -12.34 -24.20
C TYR A 499 22.29 -11.03 -24.62
N ASN A 500 22.30 -10.00 -23.75
CA ASN A 500 22.94 -8.73 -24.01
C ASN A 500 24.47 -8.89 -24.11
N LEU A 501 25.08 -9.67 -23.22
CA LEU A 501 26.50 -10.00 -23.26
C LEU A 501 26.87 -10.66 -24.59
N ALA A 502 26.11 -11.64 -25.03
CA ALA A 502 26.40 -12.36 -26.28
C ALA A 502 26.37 -11.41 -27.51
N ARG A 503 25.39 -10.52 -27.57
CA ARG A 503 25.31 -9.51 -28.63
C ARG A 503 26.52 -8.57 -28.63
N ALA A 504 26.96 -8.15 -27.44
CA ALA A 504 28.16 -7.32 -27.28
C ALA A 504 29.42 -8.10 -27.67
N LEU A 505 29.52 -9.38 -27.32
CA LEU A 505 30.65 -10.26 -27.69
C LEU A 505 30.72 -10.53 -29.19
N ILE A 506 29.58 -10.71 -29.89
CA ILE A 506 29.56 -10.82 -31.37
C ILE A 506 30.18 -9.56 -31.99
N LYS A 507 29.77 -8.38 -31.50
CA LYS A 507 30.30 -7.11 -32.00
C LYS A 507 31.78 -6.94 -31.70
N ALA A 508 32.27 -7.49 -30.61
CA ALA A 508 33.70 -7.51 -30.24
C ALA A 508 34.52 -8.61 -30.92
N GLY A 509 33.90 -9.47 -31.75
CA GLY A 509 34.55 -10.60 -32.42
C GLY A 509 34.86 -11.80 -31.51
N ARG A 510 34.42 -11.81 -30.26
CA ARG A 510 34.62 -12.88 -29.26
C ARG A 510 33.56 -13.97 -29.41
N LEU A 511 33.61 -14.67 -30.56
CA LEU A 511 32.52 -15.53 -31.04
C LEU A 511 32.30 -16.77 -30.18
N ASP A 512 33.36 -17.40 -29.65
CA ASP A 512 33.22 -18.60 -28.81
C ASP A 512 32.44 -18.31 -27.53
N GLU A 513 32.77 -17.21 -26.88
CA GLU A 513 32.06 -16.77 -25.68
C GLU A 513 30.60 -16.33 -25.97
N ALA A 514 30.36 -15.71 -27.13
CA ALA A 514 29.02 -15.36 -27.56
C ALA A 514 28.16 -16.62 -27.76
N ILE A 515 28.70 -17.65 -28.41
CA ILE A 515 28.03 -18.93 -28.65
C ILE A 515 27.68 -19.63 -27.33
N GLU A 516 28.60 -19.65 -26.35
CA GLU A 516 28.35 -20.23 -25.03
C GLU A 516 27.15 -19.54 -24.34
N ASN A 517 27.14 -18.21 -24.29
CA ASN A 517 26.07 -17.46 -23.67
C ASN A 517 24.72 -17.64 -24.40
N LEU A 518 24.71 -17.66 -25.75
CA LEU A 518 23.48 -17.88 -26.52
C LEU A 518 22.93 -19.29 -26.37
N ARG A 519 23.79 -20.29 -26.25
CA ARG A 519 23.35 -21.69 -25.96
C ARG A 519 22.60 -21.74 -24.61
N ALA A 520 23.11 -21.06 -23.59
CA ALA A 520 22.44 -20.96 -22.30
C ALA A 520 21.08 -20.24 -22.40
N VAL A 521 20.99 -19.17 -23.21
CA VAL A 521 19.73 -18.46 -23.47
C VAL A 521 18.73 -19.38 -24.18
N VAL A 522 19.14 -20.05 -25.26
CA VAL A 522 18.27 -20.95 -26.04
C VAL A 522 17.85 -22.18 -25.22
N ALA A 523 18.71 -22.69 -24.34
CA ALA A 523 18.35 -23.77 -23.42
C ALA A 523 17.25 -23.32 -22.43
N ALA A 524 17.30 -22.10 -21.95
CA ALA A 524 16.28 -21.54 -21.06
C ALA A 524 14.97 -21.18 -21.79
N TYR A 525 15.08 -20.69 -23.03
CA TYR A 525 13.95 -20.27 -23.88
C TYR A 525 14.07 -20.87 -25.30
N PRO A 526 13.71 -22.14 -25.48
CA PRO A 526 13.91 -22.85 -26.76
C PRO A 526 13.15 -22.22 -27.95
N ASN A 527 12.08 -21.48 -27.71
CA ASN A 527 11.24 -20.84 -28.74
C ASN A 527 11.59 -19.37 -29.00
N ASP A 528 12.68 -18.84 -28.41
CA ASP A 528 13.14 -17.46 -28.68
C ASP A 528 13.85 -17.40 -30.04
N ALA A 529 13.10 -16.99 -31.07
CA ALA A 529 13.62 -16.86 -32.43
C ALA A 529 14.79 -15.86 -32.56
N ALA A 530 14.81 -14.80 -31.73
CA ALA A 530 15.88 -13.82 -31.75
C ALA A 530 17.18 -14.41 -31.19
N ALA A 531 17.11 -15.15 -30.09
CA ALA A 531 18.28 -15.82 -29.53
C ALA A 531 18.83 -16.92 -30.46
N GLN A 532 17.93 -17.70 -31.10
CA GLN A 532 18.30 -18.67 -32.12
C GLN A 532 18.99 -18.00 -33.32
N GLY A 533 18.47 -16.87 -33.79
CA GLY A 533 19.04 -16.10 -34.91
C GLY A 533 20.45 -15.60 -34.59
N TYR A 534 20.66 -15.03 -33.40
CA TYR A 534 22.02 -14.61 -32.97
C TYR A 534 22.98 -15.78 -32.79
N LEU A 535 22.51 -16.93 -32.30
CA LEU A 535 23.33 -18.12 -32.21
C LEU A 535 23.77 -18.62 -33.60
N ALA A 536 22.88 -18.68 -34.56
CA ALA A 536 23.18 -19.03 -35.94
C ALA A 536 24.17 -18.06 -36.58
N GLN A 537 23.99 -16.73 -36.37
CA GLN A 537 24.91 -15.70 -36.82
C GLN A 537 26.31 -15.88 -36.23
N ALA A 538 26.43 -16.12 -34.92
CA ALA A 538 27.72 -16.30 -34.26
C ALA A 538 28.44 -17.54 -34.77
N LEU A 539 27.74 -18.63 -34.97
CA LEU A 539 28.28 -19.89 -35.55
C LEU A 539 28.78 -19.69 -36.99
N ALA A 540 28.02 -18.99 -37.82
CA ALA A 540 28.41 -18.67 -39.20
C ALA A 540 29.64 -17.76 -39.27
N LEU A 541 29.72 -16.73 -38.43
CA LEU A 541 30.90 -15.85 -38.34
C LEU A 541 32.16 -16.61 -37.89
N ARG A 542 31.99 -17.46 -36.86
CA ARG A 542 33.10 -18.32 -36.38
C ARG A 542 33.63 -19.25 -37.45
N ALA A 543 32.72 -19.85 -38.27
CA ALA A 543 33.14 -20.75 -39.37
C ALA A 543 33.94 -20.00 -40.46
N ARG A 544 33.74 -18.68 -40.63
CA ARG A 544 34.50 -17.86 -41.57
C ARG A 544 35.86 -17.40 -41.04
N GLN A 545 36.09 -17.48 -39.73
CA GLN A 545 37.38 -17.14 -39.09
C GLN A 545 38.35 -18.32 -39.03
N ARG A 546 37.84 -19.54 -39.27
CA ARG A 546 38.63 -20.77 -39.43
C ARG A 546 38.99 -21.01 -40.90
#